data_7e6aeb3208132d0eae3b7cbdd7b8245c
#
_entry.id   7e6aeb3208132d0eae3b7cbdd7b8245c
#
_cell.length_a   1.000
_cell.length_b   1.000
_cell.length_c   1.000
_cell.angle_alpha   90.00
_cell.angle_beta   90.00
_cell.angle_gamma   90.00
#
_symmetry.space_group_name_H-M   'P 1'
#
loop_
_entity.id
_entity.type
_entity.pdbx_description
1 polymer ?
#
loop_
_entity_poly.entity_id
_entity_poly.type
_entity_poly.pdbx_seq_one_letter_code
_entity_poly.pdbx_strand_id
1 'polypeptide(L)'
;MHVEGGPVVIAVVNHKGGTAKTTTAVNLAAALAKGSPEMGIRSRRVLLVDLDPRGNVATTFGIDKRSLGPTMNELFKGGAGDSHVSLQQCILNPAQLTVAMRESWKRHNPERKRGAPKTIETRNLWVLPADLDLSGVEI
;
A
#
# COMPACT_ATOMS: atom_id res chain seq x y z
N MET A 1 -23.53 -4.36 19.31
CA MET A 1 -22.41 -3.77 20.05
C MET A 1 -21.77 -2.73 19.13
N HIS A 2 -22.18 -1.47 19.25
CA HIS A 2 -21.50 -0.34 18.59
C HIS A 2 -20.20 -0.12 19.33
N VAL A 3 -19.07 -0.53 18.73
CA VAL A 3 -17.78 -0.04 19.18
C VAL A 3 -17.68 1.40 18.66
N GLU A 4 -18.00 2.36 19.52
CA GLU A 4 -17.55 3.74 19.36
C GLU A 4 -16.02 3.70 19.49
N GLY A 5 -15.35 3.47 18.41
CA GLY A 5 -13.91 3.32 18.43
C GLY A 5 -13.29 3.94 17.21
N GLY A 6 -12.24 4.71 17.44
CA GLY A 6 -11.36 5.22 16.42
C GLY A 6 -10.81 4.10 15.50
N PRO A 7 -9.89 4.42 14.60
CA PRO A 7 -9.32 3.43 13.68
C PRO A 7 -8.61 2.32 14.45
N VAL A 8 -8.83 1.07 14.00
CA VAL A 8 -8.09 -0.09 14.51
C VAL A 8 -6.73 -0.12 13.83
N VAL A 9 -5.66 -0.20 14.62
CA VAL A 9 -4.28 -0.33 14.12
C VAL A 9 -3.84 -1.78 14.28
N ILE A 10 -3.36 -2.38 13.18
CA ILE A 10 -2.79 -3.74 13.15
C ILE A 10 -1.33 -3.64 12.73
N ALA A 11 -0.40 -4.07 13.59
CA ALA A 11 1.02 -4.11 13.28
C ALA A 11 1.46 -5.53 12.88
N VAL A 12 2.14 -5.66 11.73
CA VAL A 12 2.76 -6.91 11.27
C VAL A 12 4.27 -6.78 11.45
N VAL A 13 4.78 -7.31 12.53
CA VAL A 13 6.17 -7.11 12.97
C VAL A 13 6.89 -8.45 13.10
N ASN A 14 8.11 -8.50 12.60
CA ASN A 14 9.03 -9.61 12.85
C ASN A 14 10.47 -9.15 12.60
N HIS A 15 11.39 -9.49 13.50
CA HIS A 15 12.80 -9.13 13.40
C HIS A 15 13.51 -9.87 12.24
N LYS A 16 13.12 -11.12 11.96
CA LYS A 16 13.77 -11.95 10.93
C LYS A 16 13.30 -11.55 9.53
N GLY A 17 14.22 -11.39 8.60
CA GLY A 17 13.93 -11.24 7.17
C GLY A 17 13.30 -12.51 6.58
N GLY A 18 12.53 -12.37 5.49
CA GLY A 18 11.94 -13.51 4.79
C GLY A 18 10.76 -14.19 5.50
N THR A 19 10.21 -13.61 6.55
CA THR A 19 9.08 -14.17 7.33
C THR A 19 7.70 -13.77 6.80
N ALA A 20 7.60 -13.44 5.52
CA ALA A 20 6.36 -13.08 4.86
C ALA A 20 5.61 -11.85 5.46
N LYS A 21 6.28 -10.94 6.17
CA LYS A 21 5.64 -9.75 6.75
C LYS A 21 4.85 -8.95 5.72
N THR A 22 5.53 -8.53 4.64
CA THR A 22 4.91 -7.75 3.55
C THR A 22 3.76 -8.52 2.91
N THR A 23 3.95 -9.80 2.62
CA THR A 23 2.91 -10.67 2.04
C THR A 23 1.70 -10.74 2.96
N THR A 24 1.90 -10.94 4.25
CA THR A 24 0.82 -10.99 5.25
C THR A 24 0.09 -9.65 5.34
N ALA A 25 0.82 -8.54 5.46
CA ALA A 25 0.24 -7.20 5.56
C ALA A 25 -0.59 -6.84 4.31
N VAL A 26 -0.05 -7.07 3.12
CA VAL A 26 -0.73 -6.77 1.85
C VAL A 26 -1.99 -7.62 1.68
N ASN A 27 -1.91 -8.94 1.92
CA ASN A 27 -3.07 -9.82 1.77
C ASN A 27 -4.16 -9.53 2.80
N LEU A 28 -3.78 -9.26 4.05
CA LEU A 28 -4.73 -8.88 5.10
C LEU A 28 -5.42 -7.55 4.75
N ALA A 29 -4.65 -6.54 4.35
CA ALA A 29 -5.19 -5.24 3.94
C ALA A 29 -6.15 -5.37 2.75
N ALA A 30 -5.78 -6.14 1.73
CA ALA A 30 -6.62 -6.40 0.56
C ALA A 30 -7.91 -7.15 0.93
N ALA A 31 -7.82 -8.17 1.79
CA ALA A 31 -8.99 -8.93 2.27
C ALA A 31 -9.95 -8.06 3.05
N LEU A 32 -9.46 -7.23 3.98
CA LEU A 32 -10.27 -6.30 4.75
C LEU A 32 -10.92 -5.22 3.87
N ALA A 33 -10.17 -4.69 2.91
CA ALA A 33 -10.68 -3.68 1.98
C ALA A 33 -11.75 -4.25 1.04
N LYS A 34 -11.59 -5.48 0.59
CA LYS A 34 -12.55 -6.17 -0.25
C LYS A 34 -13.80 -6.60 0.52
N GLY A 35 -13.62 -7.13 1.73
CA GLY A 35 -14.66 -7.84 2.46
C GLY A 35 -15.01 -9.17 1.79
N SER A 36 -16.00 -9.85 2.34
CA SER A 36 -16.59 -11.07 1.80
C SER A 36 -18.09 -11.10 2.13
N PRO A 37 -18.95 -10.58 1.25
CA PRO A 37 -20.39 -10.57 1.48
C PRO A 37 -20.97 -11.96 1.75
N GLU A 38 -20.41 -12.98 1.09
CA GLU A 38 -20.80 -14.40 1.24
C GLU A 38 -20.56 -14.91 2.69
N MET A 39 -19.57 -14.36 3.37
CA MET A 39 -19.23 -14.65 4.76
C MET A 39 -19.78 -13.61 5.74
N GLY A 40 -20.61 -12.68 5.29
CA GLY A 40 -21.11 -11.56 6.11
C GLY A 40 -20.03 -10.53 6.52
N ILE A 41 -18.86 -10.58 5.90
CA ILE A 41 -17.76 -9.67 6.21
C ILE A 41 -17.88 -8.40 5.35
N ARG A 42 -18.13 -7.27 5.98
CA ARG A 42 -18.21 -5.97 5.29
C ARG A 42 -16.83 -5.48 4.87
N SER A 43 -16.76 -4.85 3.69
CA SER A 43 -15.56 -4.13 3.27
C SER A 43 -15.22 -2.99 4.26
N ARG A 44 -13.95 -2.75 4.48
CA ARG A 44 -13.43 -1.73 5.38
C ARG A 44 -12.55 -0.74 4.62
N ARG A 45 -12.53 0.51 5.08
CA ARG A 45 -11.53 1.47 4.62
C ARG A 45 -10.20 1.13 5.28
N VAL A 46 -9.18 0.83 4.48
CA VAL A 46 -7.89 0.35 4.96
C VAL A 46 -6.78 1.26 4.43
N LEU A 47 -5.94 1.75 5.33
CA LEU A 47 -4.67 2.37 4.99
C LEU A 47 -3.55 1.37 5.32
N LEU A 48 -2.82 0.92 4.31
CA LEU A 48 -1.63 0.10 4.47
C LEU A 48 -0.40 1.03 4.52
N VAL A 49 0.29 1.01 5.64
CA VAL A 49 1.51 1.82 5.85
C VAL A 49 2.72 0.91 5.76
N ASP A 50 3.63 1.22 4.84
CA ASP A 50 4.91 0.52 4.70
C ASP A 50 5.98 1.28 5.50
N LEU A 51 6.55 0.61 6.49
CA LEU A 51 7.67 1.13 7.30
C LEU A 51 8.97 0.34 7.05
N ASP A 52 8.95 -0.63 6.09
CA ASP A 52 10.17 -1.34 5.71
C ASP A 52 10.97 -0.46 4.73
N PRO A 53 12.23 -0.10 5.04
CA PRO A 53 13.08 0.69 4.13
C PRO A 53 13.20 0.10 2.72
N ARG A 54 12.98 -1.19 2.56
CA ARG A 54 13.00 -1.86 1.25
C ARG A 54 11.84 -1.46 0.35
N GLY A 55 10.74 -0.91 0.89
CA GLY A 55 9.58 -0.44 0.14
C GLY A 55 8.92 -1.53 -0.71
N ASN A 56 8.80 -2.74 -0.18
CA ASN A 56 8.32 -3.89 -0.96
C ASN A 56 6.80 -3.88 -1.20
N VAL A 57 6.06 -3.11 -0.43
CA VAL A 57 4.60 -2.96 -0.62
C VAL A 57 4.31 -2.36 -1.99
N ALA A 58 4.96 -1.26 -2.37
CA ALA A 58 4.78 -0.64 -3.68
C ALA A 58 5.05 -1.63 -4.83
N THR A 59 6.16 -2.37 -4.75
CA THR A 59 6.52 -3.38 -5.74
C THR A 59 5.47 -4.49 -5.84
N THR A 60 4.87 -4.90 -4.73
CA THR A 60 3.80 -5.91 -4.72
C THR A 60 2.57 -5.45 -5.50
N PHE A 61 2.27 -4.16 -5.49
CA PHE A 61 1.21 -3.56 -6.31
C PHE A 61 1.64 -3.26 -7.76
N GLY A 62 2.87 -3.62 -8.13
CA GLY A 62 3.41 -3.38 -9.48
C GLY A 62 3.77 -1.92 -9.75
N ILE A 63 3.96 -1.14 -8.70
CA ILE A 63 4.37 0.25 -8.78
C ILE A 63 5.89 0.31 -8.89
N ASP A 64 6.39 1.04 -9.88
CA ASP A 64 7.82 1.35 -9.96
C ASP A 64 8.15 2.40 -8.88
N LYS A 65 9.03 2.03 -7.97
CA LYS A 65 9.46 2.91 -6.86
C LYS A 65 10.04 4.22 -7.35
N ARG A 66 10.68 4.24 -8.54
CA ARG A 66 11.25 5.46 -9.15
C ARG A 66 10.18 6.44 -9.64
N SER A 67 8.94 5.96 -9.82
CA SER A 67 7.80 6.78 -10.23
C SER A 67 6.95 7.24 -9.05
N LEU A 68 7.31 6.85 -7.84
CA LEU A 68 6.63 7.34 -6.64
C LEU A 68 6.87 8.86 -6.50
N GLY A 69 5.82 9.57 -6.13
CA GLY A 69 5.91 10.93 -5.60
C GLY A 69 6.52 10.91 -4.21
N PRO A 70 6.23 11.90 -3.38
CA PRO A 70 6.68 11.89 -2.00
C PRO A 70 6.20 10.63 -1.28
N THR A 71 7.10 10.05 -0.48
CA THR A 71 6.91 8.82 0.24
C THR A 71 6.96 9.05 1.76
N MET A 72 6.96 7.97 2.53
CA MET A 72 7.17 8.05 3.98
C MET A 72 8.51 8.73 4.33
N ASN A 73 9.53 8.61 3.48
CA ASN A 73 10.83 9.21 3.70
C ASN A 73 10.76 10.75 3.69
N GLU A 74 10.13 11.36 2.66
CA GLU A 74 9.95 12.81 2.61
C GLU A 74 9.07 13.31 3.73
N LEU A 75 8.08 12.53 4.15
CA LEU A 75 7.21 12.86 5.28
C LEU A 75 8.02 12.96 6.59
N PHE A 76 8.95 12.04 6.83
CA PHE A 76 9.83 12.09 8.02
C PHE A 76 10.89 13.17 7.91
N LYS A 77 11.47 13.42 6.73
CA LYS A 77 12.45 14.49 6.50
C LYS A 77 11.84 15.89 6.53
N GLY A 78 10.56 16.03 6.21
CA GLY A 78 9.85 17.31 6.13
C GLY A 78 9.75 18.11 7.45
N GLY A 79 10.20 17.54 8.56
CA GLY A 79 10.38 18.28 9.82
C GLY A 79 11.67 19.09 9.91
N ALA A 80 12.58 18.96 8.93
CA ALA A 80 13.94 19.56 8.97
C ALA A 80 14.24 20.59 7.85
N GLY A 81 13.26 20.92 7.00
CA GLY A 81 13.49 21.85 5.86
C GLY A 81 12.20 22.53 5.35
N ASP A 82 12.38 23.50 4.44
CA ASP A 82 11.30 24.37 3.90
C ASP A 82 10.23 23.67 3.02
N SER A 83 10.33 22.37 2.75
CA SER A 83 9.38 21.64 1.93
C SER A 83 8.40 20.85 2.77
N HIS A 84 7.26 21.45 3.05
CA HIS A 84 6.16 20.78 3.75
C HIS A 84 5.44 19.78 2.82
N VAL A 85 5.84 18.52 2.85
CA VAL A 85 5.11 17.43 2.21
C VAL A 85 3.96 17.01 3.12
N SER A 86 2.73 17.04 2.61
CA SER A 86 1.57 16.60 3.36
C SER A 86 1.39 15.08 3.28
N LEU A 87 0.81 14.49 4.33
CA LEU A 87 0.50 13.06 4.34
C LEU A 87 -0.36 12.64 3.13
N GLN A 88 -1.31 13.50 2.71
CA GLN A 88 -2.17 13.23 1.56
C GLN A 88 -1.39 13.08 0.24
N GLN A 89 -0.28 13.80 0.08
CA GLN A 89 0.57 13.71 -1.11
C GLN A 89 1.34 12.40 -1.17
N CYS A 90 1.62 11.79 -0.02
CA CYS A 90 2.33 10.51 0.08
C CYS A 90 1.39 9.29 -0.09
N ILE A 91 0.09 9.46 0.08
CA ILE A 91 -0.86 8.34 0.03
C ILE A 91 -1.31 8.06 -1.39
N LEU A 92 -1.11 6.84 -1.84
CA LEU A 92 -1.69 6.32 -3.07
C LEU A 92 -3.14 5.92 -2.83
N ASN A 93 -4.04 6.50 -3.59
CA ASN A 93 -5.47 6.20 -3.49
C ASN A 93 -5.86 4.95 -4.30
N PRO A 94 -7.08 4.40 -4.11
CA PRO A 94 -7.53 3.19 -4.78
C PRO A 94 -7.49 3.27 -6.32
N ALA A 95 -7.74 4.44 -6.91
CA ALA A 95 -7.71 4.60 -8.36
C ALA A 95 -6.27 4.47 -8.90
N GLN A 96 -5.31 5.13 -8.26
CA GLN A 96 -3.88 5.04 -8.60
C GLN A 96 -3.36 3.61 -8.48
N LEU A 97 -3.72 2.91 -7.39
CA LEU A 97 -3.37 1.50 -7.20
C LEU A 97 -3.95 0.61 -8.30
N THR A 98 -5.23 0.81 -8.64
CA THR A 98 -5.89 0.05 -9.71
C THR A 98 -5.19 0.23 -11.05
N VAL A 99 -4.83 1.46 -11.40
CA VAL A 99 -4.11 1.78 -12.64
C VAL A 99 -2.76 1.07 -12.65
N ALA A 100 -1.96 1.23 -11.59
CA ALA A 100 -0.64 0.63 -11.48
C ALA A 100 -0.67 -0.91 -11.61
N MET A 101 -1.61 -1.55 -10.92
CA MET A 101 -1.79 -3.01 -10.99
C MET A 101 -2.19 -3.48 -12.39
N ARG A 102 -3.07 -2.76 -13.08
CA ARG A 102 -3.48 -3.09 -14.45
C ARG A 102 -2.34 -2.93 -15.45
N GLU A 103 -1.54 -1.89 -15.31
CA GLU A 103 -0.37 -1.68 -16.15
C GLU A 103 0.71 -2.73 -15.88
N SER A 104 0.97 -3.06 -14.62
CA SER A 104 1.86 -4.16 -14.24
C SER A 104 1.39 -5.47 -14.85
N TRP A 105 0.08 -5.77 -14.73
CA TRP A 105 -0.49 -6.98 -15.34
C TRP A 105 -0.26 -7.03 -16.86
N LYS A 106 -0.49 -5.92 -17.58
CA LYS A 106 -0.26 -5.84 -19.03
C LYS A 106 1.20 -6.11 -19.39
N ARG A 107 2.15 -5.53 -18.65
CA ARG A 107 3.59 -5.75 -18.87
C ARG A 107 3.97 -7.22 -18.75
N HIS A 108 3.38 -7.93 -17.80
CA HIS A 108 3.66 -9.35 -17.56
C HIS A 108 2.83 -10.31 -18.41
N ASN A 109 1.85 -9.82 -19.15
CA ASN A 109 0.98 -10.62 -20.00
C ASN A 109 0.79 -10.00 -21.40
N PRO A 110 1.87 -9.73 -22.16
CA PRO A 110 1.80 -9.03 -23.44
C PRO A 110 0.96 -9.76 -24.50
N GLU A 111 0.92 -11.10 -24.41
CA GLU A 111 0.17 -11.97 -25.34
C GLU A 111 -1.35 -11.79 -25.22
N ARG A 112 -1.85 -11.25 -24.12
CA ARG A 112 -3.28 -11.17 -23.84
C ARG A 112 -3.91 -9.91 -24.42
N LYS A 113 -4.50 -10.03 -25.63
CA LYS A 113 -5.19 -8.94 -26.33
C LYS A 113 -6.38 -8.33 -25.57
N ARG A 114 -7.00 -9.04 -24.64
CA ARG A 114 -8.22 -8.59 -23.91
C ARG A 114 -7.94 -7.60 -22.76
N GLY A 115 -6.71 -7.20 -22.54
CA GLY A 115 -6.34 -6.30 -21.45
C GLY A 115 -6.44 -6.96 -20.05
N ALA A 116 -6.21 -6.17 -19.02
CA ALA A 116 -6.23 -6.65 -17.64
C ALA A 116 -7.66 -7.03 -17.19
N PRO A 117 -7.80 -8.10 -16.39
CA PRO A 117 -9.11 -8.48 -15.85
C PRO A 117 -9.78 -7.34 -15.09
N LYS A 118 -11.11 -7.24 -15.18
CA LYS A 118 -11.89 -6.24 -14.41
C LYS A 118 -11.77 -6.45 -12.90
N THR A 119 -11.43 -7.65 -12.47
CA THR A 119 -11.19 -8.01 -11.07
C THR A 119 -9.95 -7.33 -10.47
N ILE A 120 -9.03 -6.80 -11.31
CA ILE A 120 -7.94 -5.97 -10.83
C ILE A 120 -8.51 -4.59 -10.54
N GLU A 121 -9.01 -4.44 -9.35
CA GLU A 121 -9.58 -3.18 -8.85
C GLU A 121 -9.42 -3.12 -7.32
N THR A 122 -9.03 -1.95 -6.83
CA THR A 122 -9.02 -1.64 -5.41
C THR A 122 -10.04 -0.54 -5.14
N ARG A 123 -10.88 -0.69 -4.11
CA ARG A 123 -11.90 0.33 -3.79
C ARG A 123 -11.67 1.01 -2.45
N ASN A 124 -11.33 0.27 -1.45
CA ASN A 124 -11.23 0.73 -0.07
C ASN A 124 -9.81 0.55 0.50
N LEU A 125 -8.79 0.50 -0.39
CA LEU A 125 -7.40 0.33 -0.01
C LEU A 125 -6.60 1.56 -0.43
N TRP A 126 -5.95 2.18 0.54
CA TRP A 126 -4.95 3.23 0.38
C TRP A 126 -3.60 2.68 0.81
N VAL A 127 -2.53 3.17 0.20
CA VAL A 127 -1.17 2.75 0.54
C VAL A 127 -0.30 3.98 0.78
N LEU A 128 0.39 3.99 1.90
CA LEU A 128 1.48 4.92 2.18
C LEU A 128 2.79 4.14 2.00
N PRO A 129 3.47 4.30 0.85
CA PRO A 129 4.65 3.51 0.52
C PRO A 129 5.90 4.03 1.24
N ALA A 130 6.84 3.12 1.50
CA ALA A 130 8.22 3.44 1.80
C ALA A 130 9.09 3.39 0.54
N ASP A 131 10.27 3.99 0.61
CA ASP A 131 11.32 3.84 -0.37
C ASP A 131 12.68 3.52 0.28
N LEU A 132 13.70 3.33 -0.56
CA LEU A 132 15.04 2.93 -0.12
C LEU A 132 15.75 3.96 0.77
N ASP A 133 15.30 5.21 0.79
CA ASP A 133 15.94 6.29 1.56
C ASP A 133 15.56 6.28 3.05
N LEU A 134 14.57 5.47 3.46
CA LEU A 134 14.25 5.27 4.88
C LEU A 134 15.41 4.67 5.69
N SER A 135 16.38 4.04 5.03
CA SER A 135 17.57 3.49 5.70
C SER A 135 18.47 4.52 6.38
N GLY A 136 18.30 5.81 6.05
CA GLY A 136 19.00 6.94 6.70
C GLY A 136 18.22 7.61 7.84
N VAL A 137 17.01 7.15 8.14
CA VAL A 137 16.20 7.66 9.24
C VAL A 137 16.39 6.74 10.44
N GLU A 138 17.18 7.16 11.42
CA GLU A 138 17.21 6.52 12.73
C GLU A 138 15.89 6.80 13.46
N ILE A 139 15.13 5.75 13.72
CA ILE A 139 13.88 5.77 14.49
C ILE A 139 14.20 5.41 15.94
#